data_caeaa9dd25ad429fa67d26b31d56c20a
#
_entry.id   caeaa9dd25ad429fa67d26b31d56c20a
#
_cell.length_a   1.000
_cell.length_b   1.000
_cell.length_c   1.000
_cell.angle_alpha   90.00
_cell.angle_beta   90.00
_cell.angle_gamma   90.00
#
_symmetry.space_group_name_H-M   'P 1'
#
loop_
_entity.id
_entity.type
_entity.pdbx_description
1 polymer ?
#
loop_
_entity_poly.entity_id
_entity_poly.type
_entity_poly.pdbx_seq_one_letter_code
_entity_poly.pdbx_strand_id
1 'polypeptide(L)'
;MKKILLCLFIVLSATIQAQKIKVACIGNSVTYGHGIEDRKKNSYPAQLQRMLGNGYEVANFGKSGATLLRRGHRPYNEQEECKAALDFAADRVVIHLGLNDTDPRDWPNYRDDFTKDYLTLIDAFRQANPKCEIWICRLTPISHR
;
A
#
# COMPACT_ATOMS: atom_id res chain seq x y z
N MET A 1 15.61 -14.99 67.39
CA MET A 1 14.84 -15.47 66.24
C MET A 1 14.95 -14.41 65.14
N LYS A 2 15.78 -14.63 64.10
CA LYS A 2 15.99 -13.69 63.00
C LYS A 2 14.96 -14.00 61.92
N LYS A 3 14.03 -13.06 61.62
CA LYS A 3 13.10 -13.16 60.50
C LYS A 3 13.82 -12.79 59.21
N ILE A 4 14.04 -13.76 58.31
CA ILE A 4 14.58 -13.56 56.99
C ILE A 4 13.43 -13.08 56.13
N LEU A 5 13.46 -11.80 55.67
CA LEU A 5 12.52 -11.22 54.73
C LEU A 5 12.99 -11.59 53.33
N LEU A 6 12.33 -12.55 52.68
CA LEU A 6 12.61 -12.99 51.32
C LEU A 6 11.91 -12.00 50.34
N CYS A 7 12.65 -11.04 49.79
CA CYS A 7 12.17 -10.17 48.74
C CYS A 7 12.14 -10.94 47.42
N LEU A 8 10.93 -11.31 46.97
CA LEU A 8 10.69 -11.93 45.68
C LEU A 8 10.74 -10.84 44.60
N PHE A 9 11.84 -10.70 43.87
CA PHE A 9 11.95 -9.87 42.72
C PHE A 9 11.24 -10.56 41.53
N ILE A 10 10.00 -10.13 41.22
CA ILE A 10 9.33 -10.51 39.99
C ILE A 10 9.93 -9.67 38.87
N VAL A 11 10.83 -10.24 38.09
CA VAL A 11 11.34 -9.64 36.85
C VAL A 11 10.24 -9.79 35.81
N LEU A 12 9.46 -8.73 35.60
CA LEU A 12 8.47 -8.66 34.53
C LEU A 12 9.23 -8.47 33.19
N SER A 13 9.52 -9.58 32.52
CA SER A 13 10.12 -9.56 31.19
C SER A 13 9.08 -9.02 30.18
N ALA A 14 9.01 -7.72 30.03
CA ALA A 14 8.27 -7.13 28.92
C ALA A 14 8.98 -7.53 27.63
N THR A 15 8.44 -8.49 26.88
CA THR A 15 8.87 -8.77 25.52
C THR A 15 8.50 -7.56 24.67
N ILE A 16 9.48 -6.69 24.40
CA ILE A 16 9.32 -5.62 23.41
C ILE A 16 9.24 -6.31 22.06
N GLN A 17 8.03 -6.58 21.59
CA GLN A 17 7.81 -7.02 20.22
C GLN A 17 8.13 -5.83 19.31
N ALA A 18 9.20 -5.94 18.53
CA ALA A 18 9.55 -4.90 17.55
C ALA A 18 8.36 -4.65 16.64
N GLN A 19 7.94 -3.39 16.48
CA GLN A 19 6.85 -2.99 15.61
C GLN A 19 7.21 -3.37 14.18
N LYS A 20 6.29 -4.04 13.48
CA LYS A 20 6.49 -4.41 12.08
C LYS A 20 6.50 -3.17 11.20
N ILE A 21 7.35 -3.19 10.17
CA ILE A 21 7.34 -2.17 9.12
C ILE A 21 6.13 -2.42 8.21
N LYS A 22 5.23 -1.45 8.15
CA LYS A 22 4.01 -1.51 7.32
C LYS A 22 4.30 -1.14 5.88
N VAL A 23 3.87 -1.99 4.95
CA VAL A 23 4.01 -1.75 3.50
C VAL A 23 2.63 -1.76 2.86
N ALA A 24 2.19 -0.64 2.29
CA ALA A 24 0.96 -0.55 1.52
C ALA A 24 1.27 -0.70 0.03
N CYS A 25 0.70 -1.73 -0.60
CA CYS A 25 0.72 -1.88 -2.04
C CYS A 25 -0.60 -1.34 -2.61
N ILE A 26 -0.54 -0.16 -3.22
CA ILE A 26 -1.69 0.50 -3.85
C ILE A 26 -1.61 0.41 -5.36
N GLY A 27 -2.73 0.29 -6.03
CA GLY A 27 -2.73 0.16 -7.47
C GLY A 27 -4.04 -0.35 -8.06
N ASN A 28 -3.94 -0.78 -9.30
CA ASN A 28 -5.05 -1.29 -10.10
C ASN A 28 -5.18 -2.83 -10.03
N SER A 29 -5.67 -3.45 -11.12
CA SER A 29 -5.86 -4.89 -11.24
C SER A 29 -4.58 -5.71 -11.06
N VAL A 30 -3.42 -5.17 -11.41
CA VAL A 30 -2.11 -5.84 -11.22
C VAL A 30 -1.83 -5.98 -9.73
N THR A 31 -2.03 -4.93 -8.96
CA THR A 31 -1.86 -4.96 -7.49
C THR A 31 -2.92 -5.83 -6.83
N TYR A 32 -4.18 -5.70 -7.27
CA TYR A 32 -5.27 -6.54 -6.79
C TYR A 32 -4.99 -8.03 -6.99
N GLY A 33 -4.32 -8.41 -8.10
CA GLY A 33 -4.10 -9.80 -8.50
C GLY A 33 -5.27 -10.35 -9.33
N HIS A 34 -5.81 -9.52 -10.25
CA HIS A 34 -6.90 -9.97 -11.15
C HIS A 34 -6.43 -11.11 -12.04
N GLY A 35 -7.25 -12.16 -12.15
CA GLY A 35 -6.91 -13.36 -12.93
C GLY A 35 -5.88 -14.29 -12.29
N ILE A 36 -5.36 -13.97 -11.11
CA ILE A 36 -4.43 -14.84 -10.38
C ILE A 36 -5.22 -15.81 -9.51
N GLU A 37 -4.98 -17.11 -9.71
CA GLU A 37 -5.51 -18.16 -8.84
C GLU A 37 -4.98 -17.97 -7.40
N ASP A 38 -5.86 -18.08 -6.41
CA ASP A 38 -5.58 -17.83 -5.00
C ASP A 38 -4.77 -16.54 -4.79
N ARG A 39 -5.32 -15.40 -5.22
CA ARG A 39 -4.65 -14.10 -5.14
C ARG A 39 -4.15 -13.73 -3.74
N LYS A 40 -4.79 -14.29 -2.69
CA LYS A 40 -4.36 -14.06 -1.30
C LYS A 40 -2.97 -14.65 -1.03
N LYS A 41 -2.57 -15.64 -1.82
CA LYS A 41 -1.23 -16.24 -1.74
C LYS A 41 -0.31 -15.81 -2.89
N ASN A 42 -0.87 -15.59 -4.08
CA ASN A 42 -0.08 -15.52 -5.31
C ASN A 42 -0.01 -14.11 -5.93
N SER A 43 -0.81 -13.14 -5.47
CA SER A 43 -0.62 -11.74 -5.88
C SER A 43 0.76 -11.22 -5.47
N TYR A 44 1.32 -10.22 -6.19
CA TYR A 44 2.65 -9.72 -5.85
C TYR A 44 2.76 -9.18 -4.40
N PRO A 45 1.74 -8.51 -3.81
CA PRO A 45 1.83 -8.10 -2.41
C PRO A 45 1.94 -9.30 -1.45
N ALA A 46 1.22 -10.40 -1.73
CA ALA A 46 1.33 -11.61 -0.93
C ALA A 46 2.70 -12.28 -1.07
N GLN A 47 3.28 -12.27 -2.26
CA GLN A 47 4.64 -12.76 -2.49
C GLN A 47 5.67 -11.86 -1.80
N LEU A 48 5.50 -10.54 -1.87
CA LEU A 48 6.35 -9.57 -1.19
C LEU A 48 6.33 -9.80 0.34
N GLN A 49 5.16 -10.06 0.93
CA GLN A 49 5.06 -10.42 2.34
C GLN A 49 5.92 -11.64 2.70
N ARG A 50 5.86 -12.70 1.86
CA ARG A 50 6.68 -13.90 2.11
C ARG A 50 8.17 -13.62 2.00
N MET A 51 8.57 -12.80 1.03
CA MET A 51 9.98 -12.46 0.82
C MET A 51 10.56 -11.60 1.94
N LEU A 52 9.76 -10.65 2.46
CA LEU A 52 10.18 -9.74 3.53
C LEU A 52 10.12 -10.38 4.92
N GLY A 53 9.30 -11.43 5.10
CA GLY A 53 9.21 -12.17 6.35
C GLY A 53 8.45 -11.44 7.46
N ASN A 54 8.66 -11.90 8.70
CA ASN A 54 7.84 -11.52 9.86
C ASN A 54 8.08 -10.09 10.39
N GLY A 55 9.17 -9.44 10.00
CA GLY A 55 9.47 -8.05 10.36
C GLY A 55 8.62 -7.02 9.61
N TYR A 56 7.83 -7.47 8.63
CA TYR A 56 7.01 -6.62 7.79
C TYR A 56 5.54 -7.02 7.85
N GLU A 57 4.67 -6.05 7.57
CA GLU A 57 3.24 -6.24 7.36
C GLU A 57 2.88 -5.61 6.01
N VAL A 58 2.70 -6.47 4.99
CA VAL A 58 2.37 -6.03 3.62
C VAL A 58 0.88 -6.15 3.38
N ALA A 59 0.22 -5.06 3.05
CA ALA A 59 -1.20 -5.01 2.75
C ALA A 59 -1.47 -4.68 1.28
N ASN A 60 -2.47 -5.35 0.70
CA ASN A 60 -2.90 -5.19 -0.67
C ASN A 60 -4.13 -4.28 -0.75
N PHE A 61 -3.95 -3.07 -1.26
CA PHE A 61 -5.00 -2.08 -1.50
C PHE A 61 -5.22 -1.85 -3.01
N GLY A 62 -5.04 -2.88 -3.82
CA GLY A 62 -5.30 -2.84 -5.25
C GLY A 62 -6.80 -2.83 -5.56
N LYS A 63 -7.22 -2.01 -6.54
CA LYS A 63 -8.59 -1.94 -7.07
C LYS A 63 -8.59 -2.14 -8.57
N SER A 64 -9.19 -3.24 -9.04
CA SER A 64 -9.28 -3.50 -10.49
C SER A 64 -10.01 -2.38 -11.21
N GLY A 65 -9.43 -1.92 -12.32
CA GLY A 65 -9.98 -0.82 -13.13
C GLY A 65 -9.70 0.58 -12.60
N ALA A 66 -9.06 0.73 -11.43
CA ALA A 66 -8.80 2.05 -10.88
C ALA A 66 -7.84 2.87 -11.73
N THR A 67 -8.16 4.16 -11.88
CA THR A 67 -7.34 5.19 -12.52
C THR A 67 -6.62 6.03 -11.48
N LEU A 68 -5.47 6.59 -11.85
CA LEU A 68 -4.81 7.62 -11.07
C LEU A 68 -5.52 8.96 -11.22
N LEU A 69 -5.90 9.29 -12.47
CA LEU A 69 -6.66 10.51 -12.78
C LEU A 69 -7.92 10.59 -11.94
N ARG A 70 -8.09 11.69 -11.23
CA ARG A 70 -9.25 11.96 -10.36
C ARG A 70 -10.53 12.19 -11.16
N ARG A 71 -10.39 12.57 -12.42
CA ARG A 71 -11.49 12.72 -13.40
C ARG A 71 -11.65 11.49 -14.29
N GLY A 72 -10.87 10.45 -14.05
CA GLY A 72 -10.96 9.20 -14.80
C GLY A 72 -12.25 8.44 -14.51
N HIS A 73 -12.51 7.40 -15.29
CA HIS A 73 -13.76 6.64 -15.19
C HIS A 73 -13.91 5.82 -13.87
N ARG A 74 -12.80 5.63 -13.13
CA ARG A 74 -12.79 4.97 -11.81
C ARG A 74 -11.65 5.49 -10.93
N PRO A 75 -11.76 6.71 -10.39
CA PRO A 75 -10.69 7.34 -9.64
C PRO A 75 -10.31 6.53 -8.39
N TYR A 76 -9.02 6.24 -8.21
CA TYR A 76 -8.54 5.47 -7.05
C TYR A 76 -8.80 6.18 -5.72
N ASN A 77 -8.67 7.50 -5.69
CA ASN A 77 -8.90 8.31 -4.50
C ASN A 77 -10.34 8.24 -3.95
N GLU A 78 -11.31 7.78 -4.76
CA GLU A 78 -12.72 7.60 -4.38
C GLU A 78 -13.04 6.16 -3.95
N GLN A 79 -12.07 5.25 -4.04
CA GLN A 79 -12.28 3.84 -3.70
C GLN A 79 -12.04 3.60 -2.21
N GLU A 80 -12.80 2.64 -1.63
CA GLU A 80 -12.62 2.21 -0.25
C GLU A 80 -11.20 1.70 0.03
N GLU A 81 -10.55 1.12 -0.98
CA GLU A 81 -9.18 0.65 -0.90
C GLU A 81 -8.19 1.81 -0.68
N CYS A 82 -8.44 2.99 -1.26
CA CYS A 82 -7.62 4.18 -1.01
C CYS A 82 -7.77 4.65 0.44
N LYS A 83 -9.02 4.73 0.93
CA LYS A 83 -9.29 5.10 2.31
C LYS A 83 -8.61 4.15 3.28
N ALA A 84 -8.79 2.84 3.07
CA ALA A 84 -8.17 1.82 3.91
C ALA A 84 -6.63 1.90 3.88
N ALA A 85 -6.03 2.23 2.73
CA ALA A 85 -4.59 2.42 2.61
C ALA A 85 -4.09 3.64 3.39
N LEU A 86 -4.83 4.74 3.39
CA LEU A 86 -4.52 5.92 4.19
C LEU A 86 -4.66 5.65 5.69
N ASP A 87 -5.75 5.00 6.11
CA ASP A 87 -5.98 4.61 7.50
C ASP A 87 -4.92 3.61 8.02
N PHE A 88 -4.34 2.80 7.13
CA PHE A 88 -3.25 1.89 7.46
C PHE A 88 -1.98 2.62 7.87
N ALA A 89 -1.77 3.87 7.44
CA ALA A 89 -0.64 4.73 7.78
C ALA A 89 0.71 4.01 7.61
N ALA A 90 0.97 3.49 6.41
CA ALA A 90 2.14 2.67 6.10
C ALA A 90 3.46 3.42 6.25
N ASP A 91 4.53 2.70 6.63
CA ASP A 91 5.91 3.19 6.61
C ASP A 91 6.47 3.23 5.17
N ARG A 92 5.98 2.35 4.30
CA ARG A 92 6.34 2.27 2.89
C ARG A 92 5.11 2.11 2.03
N VAL A 93 5.03 2.90 0.96
CA VAL A 93 3.93 2.87 0.00
C VAL A 93 4.48 2.55 -1.39
N VAL A 94 3.96 1.48 -2.01
CA VAL A 94 4.29 1.08 -3.38
C VAL A 94 3.11 1.42 -4.27
N ILE A 95 3.29 2.34 -5.23
CA ILE A 95 2.24 2.84 -6.11
C ILE A 95 2.40 2.23 -7.51
N HIS A 96 1.38 1.50 -7.97
CA HIS A 96 1.28 0.98 -9.33
C HIS A 96 -0.07 1.39 -9.96
N LEU A 97 -0.20 2.69 -10.29
CA LEU A 97 -1.36 3.30 -10.93
C LEU A 97 -0.95 4.01 -12.23
N GLY A 98 -1.92 4.26 -13.11
CA GLY A 98 -1.73 4.95 -14.38
C GLY A 98 -2.02 4.09 -15.61
N LEU A 99 -2.10 2.76 -15.46
CA LEU A 99 -2.34 1.85 -16.59
C LEU A 99 -3.74 2.04 -17.19
N ASN A 100 -4.77 2.13 -16.35
CA ASN A 100 -6.16 2.31 -16.80
C ASN A 100 -6.44 3.72 -17.29
N ASP A 101 -5.59 4.66 -16.95
CA ASP A 101 -5.66 6.06 -17.41
C ASP A 101 -5.43 6.19 -18.92
N THR A 102 -4.83 5.17 -19.55
CA THR A 102 -4.68 5.11 -21.02
C THR A 102 -6.00 4.86 -21.77
N ASP A 103 -7.09 4.62 -21.04
CA ASP A 103 -8.44 4.49 -21.64
C ASP A 103 -8.77 5.74 -22.49
N PRO A 104 -9.34 5.56 -23.72
CA PRO A 104 -9.72 6.68 -24.58
C PRO A 104 -10.70 7.68 -23.95
N ARG A 105 -11.43 7.27 -22.91
CA ARG A 105 -12.32 8.17 -22.14
C ARG A 105 -11.55 9.12 -21.23
N ASP A 106 -10.35 8.74 -20.80
CA ASP A 106 -9.57 9.44 -19.77
C ASP A 106 -8.40 10.21 -20.37
N TRP A 107 -7.43 9.53 -20.97
CA TRP A 107 -6.15 10.11 -21.37
C TRP A 107 -6.25 11.30 -22.32
N PRO A 108 -7.00 11.24 -23.42
CA PRO A 108 -7.10 12.38 -24.34
C PRO A 108 -7.68 13.62 -23.69
N ASN A 109 -8.50 13.43 -22.64
CA ASN A 109 -9.27 14.50 -22.02
C ASN A 109 -8.58 15.09 -20.78
N TYR A 110 -7.81 14.28 -20.03
CA TYR A 110 -7.35 14.63 -18.68
C TYR A 110 -5.85 14.41 -18.46
N ARG A 111 -5.09 14.09 -19.49
CA ARG A 111 -3.64 13.80 -19.38
C ARG A 111 -2.83 14.90 -18.69
N ASP A 112 -3.25 16.15 -18.86
CA ASP A 112 -2.55 17.31 -18.31
C ASP A 112 -2.71 17.39 -16.78
N ASP A 113 -3.72 16.72 -16.21
CA ASP A 113 -3.94 16.59 -14.77
C ASP A 113 -3.10 15.46 -14.14
N PHE A 114 -2.52 14.56 -14.93
CA PHE A 114 -1.90 13.31 -14.45
C PHE A 114 -0.82 13.54 -13.38
N THR A 115 0.13 14.43 -13.66
CA THR A 115 1.22 14.73 -12.71
C THR A 115 0.68 15.38 -11.44
N LYS A 116 -0.27 16.30 -11.55
CA LYS A 116 -0.91 16.97 -10.42
C LYS A 116 -1.66 15.96 -9.53
N ASP A 117 -2.43 15.08 -10.14
CA ASP A 117 -3.20 14.07 -9.42
C ASP A 117 -2.28 13.05 -8.73
N TYR A 118 -1.13 12.71 -9.37
CA TYR A 118 -0.10 11.88 -8.77
C TYR A 118 0.50 12.51 -7.52
N LEU A 119 0.89 13.78 -7.61
CA LEU A 119 1.43 14.54 -6.49
C LEU A 119 0.41 14.65 -5.35
N THR A 120 -0.87 14.87 -5.69
CA THR A 120 -1.95 14.91 -4.69
C THR A 120 -2.09 13.59 -3.94
N LEU A 121 -1.98 12.45 -4.63
CA LEU A 121 -2.01 11.13 -4.01
C LEU A 121 -0.80 10.89 -3.09
N ILE A 122 0.40 11.28 -3.54
CA ILE A 122 1.63 11.22 -2.74
C ILE A 122 1.47 12.04 -1.45
N ASP A 123 0.97 13.26 -1.57
CA ASP A 123 0.80 14.16 -0.43
C ASP A 123 -0.23 13.62 0.57
N ALA A 124 -1.29 12.95 0.11
CA ALA A 124 -2.25 12.29 0.99
C ALA A 124 -1.59 11.21 1.85
N PHE A 125 -0.70 10.38 1.27
CA PHE A 125 0.06 9.38 2.03
C PHE A 125 1.08 10.00 2.98
N ARG A 126 1.73 11.09 2.60
CA ARG A 126 2.63 11.84 3.48
C ARG A 126 1.91 12.52 4.64
N GLN A 127 0.66 12.94 4.44
CA GLN A 127 -0.19 13.45 5.52
C GLN A 127 -0.60 12.34 6.50
N ALA A 128 -0.90 11.14 6.00
CA ALA A 128 -1.23 9.98 6.82
C ALA A 128 -0.02 9.49 7.65
N ASN A 129 1.18 9.50 7.07
CA ASN A 129 2.44 9.24 7.76
C ASN A 129 3.56 10.10 7.17
N PRO A 130 3.99 11.19 7.84
CA PRO A 130 5.04 12.07 7.33
C PRO A 130 6.41 11.42 7.10
N LYS A 131 6.64 10.26 7.68
CA LYS A 131 7.90 9.50 7.54
C LYS A 131 7.81 8.42 6.47
N CYS A 132 6.69 8.27 5.77
CA CYS A 132 6.54 7.20 4.79
C CYS A 132 7.48 7.37 3.60
N GLU A 133 8.09 6.26 3.20
CA GLU A 133 8.84 6.14 1.94
C GLU A 133 7.86 5.77 0.82
N ILE A 134 7.91 6.51 -0.30
CA ILE A 134 7.02 6.28 -1.44
C ILE A 134 7.81 5.77 -2.64
N TRP A 135 7.40 4.63 -3.17
CA TRP A 135 7.97 3.95 -4.32
C TRP A 135 6.97 3.94 -5.46
N ILE A 136 7.33 4.52 -6.61
CA ILE A 136 6.50 4.56 -7.81
C ILE A 136 6.99 3.50 -8.79
N CYS A 137 6.12 2.58 -9.16
CA CYS A 137 6.42 1.57 -10.16
C CYS A 137 6.30 2.17 -11.57
N ARG A 138 7.27 1.86 -12.44
CA ARG A 138 7.10 2.13 -13.88
C ARG A 138 5.98 1.23 -14.42
N LEU A 139 5.15 1.79 -15.26
CA LEU A 139 4.10 1.05 -15.91
C LEU A 139 4.67 0.05 -16.93
N THR A 140 4.01 -1.08 -17.05
CA THR A 140 4.30 -2.04 -18.12
C THR A 140 3.95 -1.40 -19.47
N PRO A 141 4.83 -1.48 -20.48
CA PRO A 141 4.49 -1.01 -21.82
C PRO A 141 3.24 -1.74 -22.35
N ILE A 142 2.27 -0.98 -22.85
CA ILE A 142 1.12 -1.53 -23.54
C ILE A 142 1.44 -1.51 -25.02
N SER A 143 1.53 -2.70 -25.64
CA SER A 143 1.58 -2.79 -27.10
C SER A 143 0.16 -2.84 -27.62
N HIS A 144 -0.26 -1.82 -28.38
CA HIS A 144 -1.44 -1.95 -29.22
C HIS A 144 -1.07 -2.88 -30.38
N ARG A 145 -1.76 -4.00 -30.47
CA ARG A 145 -1.74 -4.85 -31.69
C ARG A 145 -2.75 -4.35 -32.68
#